data_2cb4d4ac9883bd364fc986ba9dc0c8b3
#
_entry.id   2cb4d4ac9883bd364fc986ba9dc0c8b3
#
_cell.length_a   1.000
_cell.length_b   1.000
_cell.length_c   1.000
_cell.angle_alpha   90.00
_cell.angle_beta   90.00
_cell.angle_gamma   90.00
#
_symmetry.space_group_name_H-M   'P 1'
#
loop_
_entity.id
_entity.type
_entity.pdbx_description
1 polymer ?
#
loop_
_entity_poly.entity_id
_entity_poly.type
_entity_poly.pdbx_seq_one_letter_code
_entity_poly.pdbx_strand_id
1 'polypeptide(L)'
;MSVVSELMSKKNVVSIYSNSEITASDISKLMVKNKVGSVLVINHSNFPIGIVTERDIIKKVCVTNTLPNEMKVDKIMSSPVITIMSYDSIETAAQKMT
;
A
#
# COMPACT_ATOMS: atom_id res chain seq x y z
N MET A 1 -9.49 9.51 11.04
CA MET A 1 -9.65 8.50 9.99
C MET A 1 -8.31 7.85 9.72
N SER A 2 -8.34 6.61 9.27
CA SER A 2 -7.10 5.92 8.95
C SER A 2 -6.51 6.44 7.65
N VAL A 3 -5.22 6.19 7.45
CA VAL A 3 -4.53 6.54 6.21
C VAL A 3 -5.20 5.86 5.02
N VAL A 4 -5.65 4.63 5.19
CA VAL A 4 -6.32 3.90 4.12
C VAL A 4 -7.61 4.60 3.71
N SER A 5 -8.39 5.07 4.67
CA SER A 5 -9.60 5.80 4.38
C SER A 5 -9.32 7.09 3.60
N GLU A 6 -8.28 7.81 3.99
CA GLU A 6 -7.87 9.01 3.26
C GLU A 6 -7.44 8.68 1.84
N LEU A 7 -6.66 7.61 1.68
CA LEU A 7 -6.23 7.18 0.35
C LEU A 7 -7.42 6.80 -0.52
N MET A 8 -8.39 6.10 0.04
CA MET A 8 -9.55 5.66 -0.71
C MET A 8 -10.46 6.83 -1.10
N SER A 9 -10.46 7.90 -0.33
CA SER A 9 -11.27 9.07 -0.65
C SER A 9 -10.61 9.97 -1.70
N LYS A 10 -9.32 9.78 -1.95
CA LYS A 10 -8.61 10.51 -2.98
C LYS A 10 -8.67 9.73 -4.27
N LYS A 11 -9.00 10.38 -5.36
CA LYS A 11 -9.19 9.70 -6.64
C LYS A 11 -7.92 9.18 -7.27
N ASN A 12 -6.75 9.45 -6.67
CA ASN A 12 -5.46 9.05 -7.21
C ASN A 12 -4.79 7.95 -6.37
N VAL A 13 -5.60 7.11 -5.73
CA VAL A 13 -5.07 5.96 -5.01
C VAL A 13 -4.53 4.96 -6.02
N VAL A 14 -3.29 4.55 -5.80
CA VAL A 14 -2.65 3.51 -6.59
C VAL A 14 -2.69 2.23 -5.80
N SER A 15 -3.20 1.18 -6.39
CA SER A 15 -3.23 -0.14 -5.76
C SER A 15 -2.63 -1.17 -6.70
N ILE A 16 -2.17 -2.26 -6.11
CA ILE A 16 -1.57 -3.36 -6.85
C ILE A 16 -2.01 -4.66 -6.21
N TYR A 17 -2.25 -5.67 -7.04
CA TYR A 17 -2.59 -7.00 -6.52
C TYR A 17 -1.36 -7.65 -5.93
N SER A 18 -1.53 -8.32 -4.80
CA SER A 18 -0.47 -9.04 -4.15
C SER A 18 0.09 -10.12 -5.06
N ASN A 19 1.42 -10.15 -5.16
CA ASN A 19 2.13 -11.11 -6.00
C ASN A 19 3.52 -11.28 -5.42
N SER A 20 3.97 -12.53 -5.27
CA SER A 20 5.26 -12.83 -4.68
C SER A 20 6.44 -12.31 -5.50
N GLU A 21 6.22 -11.93 -6.73
CA GLU A 21 7.28 -11.42 -7.60
C GLU A 21 7.45 -9.91 -7.55
N ILE A 22 6.52 -9.20 -6.92
CA ILE A 22 6.58 -7.74 -6.82
C ILE A 22 7.67 -7.34 -5.84
N THR A 23 8.52 -6.41 -6.26
CA THR A 23 9.66 -5.94 -5.48
C THR A 23 9.51 -4.47 -5.11
N ALA A 24 10.38 -4.02 -4.21
CA ALA A 24 10.47 -2.60 -3.86
C ALA A 24 10.74 -1.74 -5.08
N SER A 25 11.52 -2.26 -6.03
CA SER A 25 11.80 -1.55 -7.28
C SER A 25 10.51 -1.30 -8.06
N ASP A 26 9.66 -2.32 -8.17
CA ASP A 26 8.38 -2.19 -8.87
C ASP A 26 7.48 -1.16 -8.20
N ILE A 27 7.41 -1.20 -6.88
CA ILE A 27 6.59 -0.26 -6.11
C ILE A 27 7.12 1.17 -6.27
N SER A 28 8.44 1.33 -6.20
CA SER A 28 9.05 2.65 -6.35
C SER A 28 8.77 3.25 -7.72
N LYS A 29 8.79 2.43 -8.76
CA LYS A 29 8.46 2.88 -10.12
C LYS A 29 7.02 3.34 -10.22
N LEU A 30 6.11 2.62 -9.55
CA LEU A 30 4.71 3.03 -9.51
C LEU A 30 4.52 4.36 -8.79
N MET A 31 5.23 4.57 -7.69
CA MET A 31 5.16 5.83 -6.95
C MET A 31 5.61 7.00 -7.80
N VAL A 32 6.74 6.84 -8.48
CA VAL A 32 7.28 7.89 -9.33
C VAL A 32 6.35 8.17 -10.51
N LYS A 33 5.90 7.11 -11.17
CA LYS A 33 5.04 7.24 -12.35
C LYS A 33 3.72 7.94 -12.01
N ASN A 34 3.15 7.63 -10.87
CA ASN A 34 1.85 8.15 -10.47
C ASN A 34 1.95 9.34 -9.51
N LYS A 35 3.16 9.75 -9.16
CA LYS A 35 3.41 10.88 -8.26
C LYS A 35 2.68 10.72 -6.92
N VAL A 36 2.77 9.52 -6.37
CA VAL A 36 2.17 9.19 -5.07
C VAL A 36 3.24 8.72 -4.11
N GLY A 37 2.98 8.89 -2.82
CA GLY A 37 3.91 8.48 -1.77
C GLY A 37 3.53 7.17 -1.11
N SER A 38 2.51 6.50 -1.61
CA SER A 38 2.10 5.21 -1.05
C SER A 38 1.37 4.39 -2.10
N VAL A 39 1.43 3.07 -1.93
CA VAL A 39 0.76 2.11 -2.81
C VAL A 39 0.04 1.11 -1.92
N LEU A 40 -1.22 0.89 -2.22
CA LEU A 40 -2.04 -0.06 -1.49
C LEU A 40 -1.87 -1.44 -2.11
N VAL A 41 -1.61 -2.44 -1.28
CA VAL A 41 -1.50 -3.83 -1.73
C VAL A 41 -2.80 -4.54 -1.38
N ILE A 42 -3.45 -5.09 -2.38
CA ILE A 42 -4.74 -5.75 -2.20
C ILE A 42 -4.64 -7.20 -2.65
N ASN A 43 -5.50 -8.06 -2.11
CA ASN A 43 -5.60 -9.43 -2.60
C ASN A 43 -6.59 -9.51 -3.75
N HIS A 44 -6.76 -10.71 -4.31
CA HIS A 44 -7.64 -10.88 -5.46
C HIS A 44 -9.13 -10.73 -5.13
N SER A 45 -9.46 -10.62 -3.86
CA SER A 45 -10.81 -10.29 -3.41
C SER A 45 -10.97 -8.78 -3.15
N ASN A 46 -9.98 -8.00 -3.55
CA ASN A 46 -9.95 -6.54 -3.37
C ASN A 46 -9.90 -6.10 -1.91
N PHE A 47 -9.39 -6.97 -1.04
CA PHE A 47 -9.14 -6.61 0.35
C PHE A 47 -7.77 -5.99 0.51
N PRO A 48 -7.64 -4.89 1.24
CA PRO A 48 -6.33 -4.32 1.52
C PRO A 48 -5.57 -5.21 2.50
N ILE A 49 -4.41 -5.69 2.07
CA ILE A 49 -3.58 -6.56 2.89
C ILE A 49 -2.28 -5.89 3.32
N GLY A 50 -1.95 -4.78 2.71
CA GLY A 50 -0.76 -4.04 3.07
C GLY A 50 -0.72 -2.69 2.41
N ILE A 51 0.17 -1.85 2.90
CA ILE A 51 0.44 -0.55 2.31
C ILE A 51 1.94 -0.34 2.33
N VAL A 52 2.47 0.21 1.24
CA VAL A 52 3.88 0.56 1.13
C VAL A 52 3.96 2.06 0.97
N THR A 53 4.73 2.69 1.86
CA THR A 53 4.96 4.13 1.81
C THR A 53 6.41 4.41 1.43
N GLU A 54 6.69 5.66 1.08
CA GLU A 54 8.07 6.10 0.84
C GLU A 54 8.93 5.80 2.06
N ARG A 55 8.37 5.96 3.24
CA ARG A 55 9.09 5.70 4.49
C ARG A 55 9.46 4.23 4.61
N ASP A 56 8.58 3.31 4.19
CA ASP A 56 8.90 1.89 4.18
C ASP A 56 10.09 1.59 3.26
N ILE A 57 10.13 2.22 2.10
CA ILE A 57 11.23 2.05 1.17
C ILE A 57 12.54 2.54 1.81
N ILE A 58 12.50 3.71 2.43
CA ILE A 58 13.69 4.27 3.07
C ILE A 58 14.16 3.36 4.20
N LYS A 59 13.27 2.97 5.10
CA LYS A 59 13.65 2.20 6.30
C LYS A 59 14.05 0.78 6.00
N LYS A 60 13.37 0.14 5.08
CA LYS A 60 13.51 -1.31 4.88
C LYS A 60 14.37 -1.67 3.69
N VAL A 61 14.64 -0.72 2.81
CA VAL A 61 15.45 -0.96 1.62
C VAL A 61 16.71 -0.10 1.67
N CYS A 62 16.57 1.21 1.74
CA CYS A 62 17.72 2.11 1.67
C CYS A 62 18.62 2.00 2.90
N VAL A 63 18.04 2.04 4.09
CA VAL A 63 18.81 1.97 5.34
C VAL A 63 19.51 0.64 5.50
N THR A 64 18.90 -0.43 5.00
CA THR A 64 19.48 -1.79 5.11
C THR A 64 20.48 -2.10 4.00
N ASN A 65 20.66 -1.18 3.06
CA ASN A 65 21.53 -1.38 1.90
C ASN A 65 21.13 -2.59 1.06
N THR A 66 19.84 -2.90 1.02
CA THR A 66 19.32 -3.97 0.21
C THR A 66 19.01 -3.43 -1.18
N LEU A 67 19.26 -4.23 -2.22
CA LEU A 67 18.88 -3.82 -3.56
C LEU A 67 17.38 -3.84 -3.70
N PRO A 68 16.78 -2.79 -4.28
CA PRO A 68 15.32 -2.72 -4.40
C PRO A 68 14.68 -3.90 -5.14
N ASN A 69 15.38 -4.46 -6.14
CA ASN A 69 14.83 -5.60 -6.88
C ASN A 69 14.99 -6.93 -6.16
N GLU A 70 15.68 -6.94 -5.03
CA GLU A 70 15.81 -8.13 -4.19
C GLU A 70 14.88 -8.13 -2.99
N MET A 71 14.22 -7.00 -2.73
CA MET A 71 13.33 -6.88 -1.59
C MET A 71 11.88 -7.06 -2.05
N LYS A 72 11.28 -8.16 -1.68
CA LYS A 72 9.89 -8.47 -2.06
C LYS A 72 8.91 -7.59 -1.30
N VAL A 73 7.77 -7.35 -1.92
CA VAL A 73 6.76 -6.43 -1.38
C VAL A 73 6.27 -6.84 0.00
N ASP A 74 6.13 -8.13 0.25
CA ASP A 74 5.65 -8.62 1.54
C ASP A 74 6.62 -8.31 2.68
N LYS A 75 7.88 -8.04 2.38
CA LYS A 75 8.88 -7.69 3.38
C LYS A 75 8.90 -6.19 3.68
N ILE A 76 8.35 -5.37 2.80
CA ILE A 76 8.37 -3.91 2.98
C ILE A 76 7.02 -3.35 3.33
N MET A 77 5.93 -3.99 2.93
CA MET A 77 4.61 -3.47 3.25
C MET A 77 4.33 -3.56 4.74
N SER A 78 3.64 -2.56 5.23
CA SER A 78 3.08 -2.59 6.58
C SER A 78 1.69 -3.16 6.47
N SER A 79 1.37 -4.12 7.31
CA SER A 79 0.00 -4.63 7.35
C SER A 79 -0.89 -3.51 7.81
N PRO A 80 -2.00 -3.26 7.14
CA PRO A 80 -2.92 -2.24 7.61
C PRO A 80 -3.35 -2.61 9.03
N VAL A 81 -3.41 -1.61 9.90
CA VAL A 81 -3.97 -1.79 11.22
C VAL A 81 -5.49 -1.95 11.08
N ILE A 82 -5.91 -2.48 9.97
CA ILE A 82 -7.31 -2.59 9.61
C ILE A 82 -7.68 -4.05 9.66
N THR A 83 -8.50 -4.39 10.66
CA THR A 83 -9.16 -5.68 10.71
C THR A 83 -10.28 -5.68 9.68
N ILE A 84 -10.88 -6.83 9.46
CA ILE A 84 -12.05 -6.92 8.59
C ILE A 84 -13.14 -5.94 9.05
N MET A 85 -13.33 -5.82 10.35
CA MET A 85 -14.31 -4.88 10.89
C MET A 85 -13.93 -3.43 10.60
N SER A 86 -12.66 -3.10 10.75
CA SER A 86 -12.19 -1.75 10.45
C SER A 86 -12.36 -1.43 8.97
N TYR A 87 -12.09 -2.40 8.11
CA TYR A 87 -12.28 -2.23 6.68
C TYR A 87 -13.74 -1.95 6.36
N ASP A 88 -14.64 -2.73 6.93
CA ASP A 88 -16.07 -2.53 6.73
C ASP A 88 -16.51 -1.16 7.21
N SER A 89 -16.01 -0.72 8.36
CA SER A 89 -16.33 0.59 8.90
C SER A 89 -15.86 1.71 7.99
N ILE A 90 -14.66 1.59 7.46
CA ILE A 90 -14.12 2.60 6.55
C ILE A 90 -14.94 2.65 5.27
N GLU A 91 -15.25 1.51 4.71
CA GLU A 91 -16.04 1.43 3.50
C GLU A 91 -17.43 2.01 3.71
N THR A 92 -18.05 1.67 4.83
CA THR A 92 -19.37 2.21 5.18
C THR A 92 -19.32 3.72 5.33
N ALA A 93 -18.30 4.24 6.02
CA ALA A 93 -18.14 5.67 6.19
C ALA A 93 -17.95 6.37 4.83
N ALA A 94 -17.14 5.79 3.96
CA ALA A 94 -16.94 6.35 2.63
C ALA A 94 -18.23 6.38 1.83
N GLN A 95 -19.01 5.33 1.89
CA GLN A 95 -20.30 5.27 1.21
C GLN A 95 -21.27 6.32 1.73
N LYS A 96 -21.25 6.56 3.04
CA LYS A 96 -22.12 7.57 3.65
C LYS A 96 -21.69 8.98 3.29
N MET A 97 -20.41 9.16 3.03
CA MET A 97 -19.87 10.46 2.67
C MET A 97 -20.08 10.80 1.20
N THR A 98 -20.37 9.82 0.41
CA THR A 98 -20.66 10.03 -1.01
C THR A 98 -22.13 10.22 -1.24
#